data_66f0c3dad7eaf6f0db7390926cbdbcff
#
_entry.id   66f0c3dad7eaf6f0db7390926cbdbcff
#
_cell.length_a   1.000
_cell.length_b   1.000
_cell.length_c   1.000
_cell.angle_alpha   90.00
_cell.angle_beta   90.00
_cell.angle_gamma   90.00
#
_symmetry.space_group_name_H-M   'P 1'
#
loop_
_entity.id
_entity.type
_entity.pdbx_description
1 polymer ?
#
loop_
_entity_poly.entity_id
_entity_poly.type
_entity_poly.pdbx_seq_one_letter_code
_entity_poly.pdbx_strand_id
1 'polypeptide(L)'
;MRHLQILGLISTLICVPLFVSQDPATPPPQRSQPQASPTATPTPPPPTVSIDNYRATAGRIIGAALVSNHAYTRLAHLTDSIGHRLSGSKSLERAIEWALAEMKRDGLDNVRGEKVMVPHWVRGEERLEMTAPRPMKLAMLGLGNSVGTPAQGITAEAVVVRNFAELDALGEGVRGKIVVYNVPFTNYGATVQYRSNGASRAARYGALAAIVRSVTPVSLQSPHTGGLNYDQRQPKIPAAAVSIEAAELLQRMHDRGERMTLRLKMEAKFLPDAESANVIAELRGSEKPDEVVLIGGHFDSWDVGQGAHDDGGGCIIAWEAVRLLKELGLRPRRTIRVVLYTNEENGLRGGNAYRDAHRSELAKHIFAIESDSGTYRPEGLGLAATAPPQLRSNLREIAKLLSGIDADGIAASGGGADIGPIMREGVPGASLDVEGSHYFDIHHTASDTLDKIDPRDLQLCVATMAVFAYTIADIPEPLSGS
;
A
#
# COMPACT_ATOMS: atom_id res chain seq x y z
N MET A 1 57.53 -18.06 -60.04
CA MET A 1 57.22 -17.64 -61.41
C MET A 1 56.06 -16.65 -61.28
N ARG A 2 56.40 -15.34 -61.23
CA ARG A 2 56.40 -14.34 -62.33
C ARG A 2 55.11 -14.39 -63.16
N HIS A 3 54.22 -13.41 -63.06
CA HIS A 3 53.94 -12.25 -63.91
C HIS A 3 52.69 -11.54 -63.37
N LEU A 4 52.65 -10.32 -62.98
CA LEU A 4 52.88 -8.99 -63.56
C LEU A 4 51.77 -8.49 -64.53
N GLN A 5 51.09 -7.40 -64.10
CA GLN A 5 50.52 -6.26 -64.84
C GLN A 5 49.18 -6.47 -65.56
N ILE A 6 48.22 -5.49 -65.50
CA ILE A 6 48.30 -4.11 -66.04
C ILE A 6 47.19 -3.23 -65.44
N LEU A 7 47.54 -1.93 -65.19
CA LEU A 7 46.67 -0.80 -64.91
C LEU A 7 45.70 -0.48 -66.05
N GLY A 8 44.50 -0.07 -65.72
CA GLY A 8 43.60 0.65 -66.62
C GLY A 8 42.96 1.84 -65.86
N LEU A 9 43.48 3.05 -66.05
CA LEU A 9 42.91 4.31 -65.62
C LEU A 9 41.73 4.64 -66.56
N ILE A 10 40.56 4.85 -65.99
CA ILE A 10 39.44 5.51 -66.66
C ILE A 10 39.11 6.75 -65.86
N SER A 11 39.44 7.94 -66.45
CA SER A 11 39.06 9.24 -65.97
C SER A 11 37.59 9.50 -66.27
N THR A 12 36.79 9.65 -65.27
CA THR A 12 35.42 10.15 -65.40
C THR A 12 35.37 11.57 -64.89
N LEU A 13 35.10 12.51 -65.79
CA LEU A 13 34.81 13.91 -65.48
C LEU A 13 33.53 14.01 -64.64
N ILE A 14 33.66 14.49 -63.42
CA ILE A 14 32.48 14.84 -62.60
C ILE A 14 32.24 16.35 -62.74
N CYS A 15 31.15 16.71 -63.40
CA CYS A 15 30.57 18.06 -63.37
C CYS A 15 30.03 18.34 -61.99
N VAL A 16 30.60 19.27 -61.26
CA VAL A 16 30.10 19.81 -59.97
C VAL A 16 29.16 20.97 -60.29
N PRO A 17 27.89 20.93 -59.89
CA PRO A 17 27.05 22.13 -59.97
C PRO A 17 27.44 23.08 -58.82
N LEU A 18 27.70 24.34 -59.11
CA LEU A 18 27.84 25.41 -58.16
C LEU A 18 26.47 25.67 -57.49
N PHE A 19 26.37 25.24 -56.23
CA PHE A 19 25.30 25.72 -55.33
C PHE A 19 25.72 27.09 -54.76
N VAL A 20 24.99 28.14 -55.18
CA VAL A 20 25.04 29.45 -54.53
C VAL A 20 24.42 29.28 -53.14
N SER A 21 25.26 29.39 -52.11
CA SER A 21 24.82 29.45 -50.69
C SER A 21 24.08 30.76 -50.49
N GLN A 22 22.77 30.70 -50.28
CA GLN A 22 22.04 31.81 -49.69
C GLN A 22 22.22 31.72 -48.19
N ASP A 23 22.82 32.74 -47.56
CA ASP A 23 22.91 32.91 -46.12
C ASP A 23 21.52 32.91 -45.52
N PRO A 24 21.24 32.10 -44.46
CA PRO A 24 19.99 32.17 -43.76
C PRO A 24 19.92 33.52 -43.00
N ALA A 25 18.88 34.29 -43.31
CA ALA A 25 18.55 35.50 -42.60
C ALA A 25 18.48 35.26 -41.07
N THR A 26 19.27 36.05 -40.35
CA THR A 26 19.27 36.05 -38.87
C THR A 26 17.85 36.35 -38.36
N PRO A 27 17.23 35.53 -37.54
CA PRO A 27 15.92 35.86 -36.99
C PRO A 27 16.02 37.06 -36.05
N PRO A 28 15.01 37.94 -35.99
CA PRO A 28 15.02 39.10 -35.13
C PRO A 28 15.13 38.67 -33.65
N PRO A 29 15.75 39.51 -32.80
CA PRO A 29 15.91 39.16 -31.36
C PRO A 29 14.54 38.95 -30.75
N GLN A 30 14.29 37.73 -30.23
CA GLN A 30 13.14 37.45 -29.39
C GLN A 30 13.24 38.33 -28.14
N ARG A 31 12.24 39.21 -27.95
CA ARG A 31 12.06 39.92 -26.69
C ARG A 31 11.91 38.89 -25.61
N SER A 32 12.88 38.79 -24.70
CA SER A 32 12.78 38.04 -23.47
C SER A 32 11.52 38.50 -22.73
N GLN A 33 10.53 37.62 -22.63
CA GLN A 33 9.43 37.82 -21.69
C GLN A 33 10.03 37.91 -20.29
N PRO A 34 9.56 38.82 -19.44
CA PRO A 34 10.00 38.84 -18.04
C PRO A 34 9.74 37.49 -17.44
N GLN A 35 10.79 36.83 -17.01
CA GLN A 35 10.68 35.61 -16.21
C GLN A 35 9.87 35.97 -14.96
N ALA A 36 8.68 35.39 -14.80
CA ALA A 36 7.89 35.56 -13.58
C ALA A 36 8.79 35.16 -12.40
N SER A 37 9.03 36.12 -11.50
CA SER A 37 9.74 35.85 -10.26
C SER A 37 9.09 34.64 -9.58
N PRO A 38 9.85 33.70 -9.06
CA PRO A 38 9.26 32.56 -8.33
C PRO A 38 8.39 33.14 -7.23
N THR A 39 7.10 32.82 -7.27
CA THR A 39 6.15 33.19 -6.23
C THR A 39 6.69 32.65 -4.91
N ALA A 40 7.03 33.53 -3.98
CA ALA A 40 7.54 33.12 -2.68
C ALA A 40 6.54 32.17 -2.04
N THR A 41 6.98 30.96 -1.67
CA THR A 41 6.17 30.01 -0.94
C THR A 41 5.70 30.69 0.35
N PRO A 42 4.40 30.78 0.64
CA PRO A 42 3.93 31.48 1.82
C PRO A 42 4.55 30.85 3.08
N THR A 43 5.08 31.71 3.94
CA THR A 43 5.64 31.26 5.22
C THR A 43 4.55 30.54 6.03
N PRO A 44 4.80 29.33 6.56
CA PRO A 44 3.81 28.63 7.37
C PRO A 44 3.41 29.49 8.58
N PRO A 45 2.14 29.45 9.01
CA PRO A 45 1.72 30.15 10.22
C PRO A 45 2.47 29.60 11.45
N PRO A 46 2.72 30.40 12.49
CA PRO A 46 3.32 29.91 13.74
C PRO A 46 2.40 28.87 14.40
N PRO A 47 2.97 27.91 15.15
CA PRO A 47 2.15 26.97 15.91
C PRO A 47 1.33 27.69 16.98
N THR A 48 0.13 27.21 17.24
CA THR A 48 -0.75 27.70 18.31
C THR A 48 -0.79 26.77 19.52
N VAL A 49 -0.13 25.61 19.45
CA VAL A 49 0.01 24.65 20.53
C VAL A 49 1.35 24.82 21.25
N SER A 50 1.39 24.52 22.58
CA SER A 50 2.62 24.49 23.36
C SER A 50 2.92 23.07 23.81
N ILE A 51 4.19 22.66 23.64
CA ILE A 51 4.66 21.31 24.00
C ILE A 51 5.48 21.26 25.31
N ASP A 52 5.76 22.37 25.94
CA ASP A 52 6.69 22.40 27.08
C ASP A 52 6.22 21.53 28.25
N ASN A 53 4.92 21.51 28.51
CA ASN A 53 4.32 20.67 29.54
C ASN A 53 4.32 19.17 29.20
N TYR A 54 4.60 18.81 27.93
CA TYR A 54 4.55 17.43 27.45
C TYR A 54 5.92 16.76 27.38
N ARG A 55 7.04 17.52 27.47
CA ARG A 55 8.41 16.97 27.33
C ARG A 55 8.71 15.83 28.30
N ALA A 56 8.37 16.02 29.59
CA ALA A 56 8.60 14.98 30.61
C ALA A 56 7.71 13.74 30.35
N THR A 57 6.45 13.95 29.98
CA THR A 57 5.51 12.86 29.68
C THR A 57 5.93 12.11 28.42
N ALA A 58 6.32 12.79 27.35
CA ALA A 58 6.85 12.18 26.14
C ALA A 58 8.09 11.34 26.42
N GLY A 59 9.04 11.87 27.23
CA GLY A 59 10.22 11.10 27.67
C GLY A 59 9.87 9.83 28.43
N ARG A 60 8.84 9.87 29.30
CA ARG A 60 8.33 8.67 30.01
C ARG A 60 7.70 7.66 29.05
N ILE A 61 6.90 8.10 28.08
CA ILE A 61 6.26 7.25 27.08
C ILE A 61 7.34 6.57 26.24
N ILE A 62 8.29 7.34 25.69
CA ILE A 62 9.40 6.83 24.88
C ILE A 62 10.22 5.81 25.69
N GLY A 63 10.65 6.17 26.89
CA GLY A 63 11.44 5.26 27.74
C GLY A 63 10.72 3.95 28.05
N ALA A 64 9.44 3.98 28.34
CA ALA A 64 8.65 2.79 28.63
C ALA A 64 8.44 1.91 27.36
N ALA A 65 8.17 2.51 26.19
CA ALA A 65 8.04 1.78 24.94
C ALA A 65 9.34 1.04 24.56
N LEU A 66 10.48 1.70 24.71
CA LEU A 66 11.79 1.18 24.30
C LEU A 66 12.34 0.03 25.17
N VAL A 67 11.75 -0.22 26.33
CA VAL A 67 12.10 -1.37 27.19
C VAL A 67 11.01 -2.45 27.21
N SER A 68 9.87 -2.20 26.56
CA SER A 68 8.76 -3.14 26.50
C SER A 68 8.94 -4.13 25.35
N ASN A 69 8.67 -5.42 25.61
CA ASN A 69 8.63 -6.45 24.59
C ASN A 69 7.18 -6.88 24.24
N HIS A 70 6.18 -6.19 24.79
CA HIS A 70 4.78 -6.57 24.62
C HIS A 70 4.33 -6.56 23.16
N ALA A 71 4.66 -5.51 22.42
CA ALA A 71 4.32 -5.38 21.01
C ALA A 71 4.82 -6.58 20.19
N TYR A 72 6.11 -6.91 20.31
CA TYR A 72 6.70 -8.03 19.57
C TYR A 72 6.08 -9.39 19.98
N THR A 73 5.86 -9.60 21.28
CA THR A 73 5.23 -10.83 21.79
C THR A 73 3.80 -10.99 21.26
N ARG A 74 3.04 -9.90 21.18
CA ARG A 74 1.68 -9.91 20.61
C ARG A 74 1.68 -10.16 19.11
N LEU A 75 2.58 -9.50 18.40
CA LEU A 75 2.73 -9.71 16.97
C LEU A 75 3.14 -11.15 16.67
N ALA A 76 4.08 -11.70 17.44
CA ALA A 76 4.47 -13.12 17.33
C ALA A 76 3.29 -14.08 17.56
N HIS A 77 2.41 -13.80 18.54
CA HIS A 77 1.21 -14.61 18.72
C HIS A 77 0.26 -14.50 17.51
N LEU A 78 0.05 -13.29 17.00
CA LEU A 78 -0.83 -13.04 15.85
C LEU A 78 -0.32 -13.76 14.59
N THR A 79 1.00 -13.69 14.33
CA THR A 79 1.62 -14.26 13.14
C THR A 79 1.84 -15.78 13.25
N ASP A 80 2.43 -16.25 14.36
CA ASP A 80 2.86 -17.65 14.48
C ASP A 80 1.74 -18.58 14.93
N SER A 81 0.81 -18.09 15.77
CA SER A 81 -0.27 -18.92 16.34
C SER A 81 -1.59 -18.79 15.57
N ILE A 82 -1.86 -17.66 14.95
CA ILE A 82 -3.08 -17.43 14.17
C ILE A 82 -2.77 -17.47 12.67
N GLY A 83 -1.74 -16.74 12.22
CA GLY A 83 -1.27 -16.74 10.84
C GLY A 83 -2.02 -15.74 9.96
N HIS A 84 -2.06 -16.01 8.65
CA HIS A 84 -2.76 -15.15 7.68
C HIS A 84 -4.26 -15.01 8.02
N ARG A 85 -4.84 -13.84 7.67
CA ARG A 85 -6.13 -13.42 8.20
C ARG A 85 -7.04 -12.80 7.13
N LEU A 86 -7.12 -13.42 5.95
CA LEU A 86 -7.97 -12.88 4.88
C LEU A 86 -9.44 -12.83 5.30
N SER A 87 -10.13 -11.80 4.89
CA SER A 87 -11.56 -11.57 5.15
C SER A 87 -12.42 -12.80 4.87
N GLY A 88 -13.32 -13.14 5.79
CA GLY A 88 -14.17 -14.32 5.74
C GLY A 88 -13.51 -15.61 6.20
N SER A 89 -12.21 -15.59 6.55
CA SER A 89 -11.49 -16.76 7.05
C SER A 89 -11.73 -16.99 8.54
N LYS A 90 -11.67 -18.26 8.95
CA LYS A 90 -11.72 -18.60 10.39
C LYS A 90 -10.53 -18.06 11.19
N SER A 91 -9.39 -17.80 10.55
CA SER A 91 -8.22 -17.25 11.22
C SER A 91 -8.42 -15.78 11.57
N LEU A 92 -9.05 -14.98 10.70
CA LEU A 92 -9.42 -13.60 11.03
C LEU A 92 -10.37 -13.56 12.22
N GLU A 93 -11.43 -14.39 12.23
CA GLU A 93 -12.38 -14.40 13.34
C GLU A 93 -11.71 -14.79 14.66
N ARG A 94 -10.79 -15.79 14.65
CA ARG A 94 -9.98 -16.13 15.84
C ARG A 94 -9.09 -14.95 16.29
N ALA A 95 -8.53 -14.19 15.35
CA ALA A 95 -7.74 -13.01 15.68
C ALA A 95 -8.60 -11.92 16.34
N ILE A 96 -9.80 -11.69 15.83
CA ILE A 96 -10.78 -10.74 16.40
C ILE A 96 -11.17 -11.17 17.83
N GLU A 97 -11.54 -12.42 18.03
CA GLU A 97 -11.87 -12.95 19.35
C GLU A 97 -10.70 -12.82 20.35
N TRP A 98 -9.49 -13.15 19.91
CA TRP A 98 -8.26 -12.98 20.69
C TRP A 98 -8.03 -11.51 21.06
N ALA A 99 -8.09 -10.61 20.10
CA ALA A 99 -7.86 -9.18 20.34
C ALA A 99 -8.88 -8.60 21.34
N LEU A 100 -10.17 -8.94 21.19
CA LEU A 100 -11.22 -8.53 22.13
C LEU A 100 -10.97 -9.03 23.56
N ALA A 101 -10.48 -10.28 23.69
CA ALA A 101 -10.17 -10.86 25.00
C ALA A 101 -8.94 -10.19 25.64
N GLU A 102 -7.88 -9.98 24.87
CA GLU A 102 -6.64 -9.36 25.37
C GLU A 102 -6.82 -7.88 25.70
N MET A 103 -7.54 -7.09 24.88
CA MET A 103 -7.83 -5.68 25.16
C MET A 103 -8.65 -5.52 26.44
N LYS A 104 -9.56 -6.48 26.75
CA LYS A 104 -10.26 -6.52 28.05
C LYS A 104 -9.30 -6.83 29.21
N ARG A 105 -8.33 -7.72 29.02
CA ARG A 105 -7.30 -8.03 30.05
C ARG A 105 -6.37 -6.84 30.28
N ASP A 106 -6.07 -6.06 29.24
CA ASP A 106 -5.34 -4.80 29.36
C ASP A 106 -6.14 -3.72 30.12
N GLY A 107 -7.42 -4.00 30.40
CA GLY A 107 -8.32 -3.10 31.11
C GLY A 107 -8.73 -1.89 30.27
N LEU A 108 -8.68 -1.96 28.95
CA LEU A 108 -9.15 -0.88 28.08
C LEU A 108 -10.66 -0.69 28.20
N ASP A 109 -11.10 0.54 27.95
CA ASP A 109 -12.50 0.90 28.04
C ASP A 109 -13.25 0.55 26.75
N ASN A 110 -14.55 0.32 26.83
CA ASN A 110 -15.46 0.15 25.69
C ASN A 110 -15.01 -0.91 24.65
N VAL A 111 -14.37 -2.00 25.08
CA VAL A 111 -13.89 -3.07 24.22
C VAL A 111 -15.07 -3.80 23.58
N ARG A 112 -15.18 -3.75 22.26
CA ARG A 112 -16.28 -4.36 21.49
C ARG A 112 -15.88 -4.68 20.06
N GLY A 113 -16.60 -5.64 19.45
CA GLY A 113 -16.60 -5.86 18.00
C GLY A 113 -17.78 -5.13 17.37
N GLU A 114 -17.54 -4.35 16.33
CA GLU A 114 -18.61 -3.76 15.50
C GLU A 114 -18.75 -4.57 14.22
N LYS A 115 -19.93 -5.19 14.04
CA LYS A 115 -20.21 -6.15 12.97
C LYS A 115 -20.07 -5.54 11.58
N VAL A 116 -19.41 -6.29 10.69
CA VAL A 116 -19.24 -5.94 9.28
C VAL A 116 -19.46 -7.19 8.43
N MET A 117 -20.28 -7.08 7.39
CA MET A 117 -20.38 -8.15 6.38
C MET A 117 -19.25 -7.99 5.36
N VAL A 118 -18.42 -9.02 5.20
CA VAL A 118 -17.23 -8.99 4.36
C VAL A 118 -17.31 -10.03 3.23
N PRO A 119 -16.66 -9.79 2.08
CA PRO A 119 -16.58 -10.78 1.02
C PRO A 119 -15.76 -12.00 1.51
N HIS A 120 -16.21 -13.19 1.13
CA HIS A 120 -15.52 -14.43 1.44
C HIS A 120 -14.96 -15.02 0.14
N TRP A 121 -13.76 -14.59 -0.22
CA TRP A 121 -13.03 -15.15 -1.35
C TRP A 121 -12.02 -16.19 -0.85
N VAL A 122 -11.88 -17.29 -1.59
CA VAL A 122 -10.91 -18.37 -1.30
C VAL A 122 -10.09 -18.68 -2.55
N ARG A 123 -8.78 -18.84 -2.38
CA ARG A 123 -7.81 -19.06 -3.45
C ARG A 123 -7.90 -20.48 -4.04
N GLY A 124 -7.89 -21.51 -3.23
CA GLY A 124 -7.76 -22.89 -3.66
C GLY A 124 -6.38 -23.24 -4.23
N GLU A 125 -6.29 -24.34 -4.95
CA GLU A 125 -5.06 -24.73 -5.64
C GLU A 125 -4.86 -23.90 -6.91
N GLU A 126 -3.59 -23.56 -7.18
CA GLU A 126 -3.24 -22.76 -8.36
C GLU A 126 -1.87 -23.12 -8.91
N ARG A 127 -1.75 -23.02 -10.23
CA ARG A 127 -0.48 -23.21 -10.92
C ARG A 127 -0.46 -22.57 -12.29
N LEU A 128 0.73 -22.17 -12.73
CA LEU A 128 1.01 -21.67 -14.05
C LEU A 128 2.20 -22.44 -14.65
N GLU A 129 2.03 -22.93 -15.86
CA GLU A 129 3.05 -23.66 -16.58
C GLU A 129 3.16 -23.12 -18.00
N MET A 130 4.36 -22.90 -18.51
CA MET A 130 4.61 -22.81 -19.94
C MET A 130 4.68 -24.24 -20.48
N THR A 131 3.88 -24.55 -21.50
CA THR A 131 3.85 -25.89 -22.13
C THR A 131 4.60 -25.94 -23.46
N ALA A 132 4.71 -24.80 -24.16
CA ALA A 132 5.50 -24.62 -25.36
C ALA A 132 6.22 -23.28 -25.32
N PRO A 133 7.42 -23.17 -25.91
CA PRO A 133 8.17 -24.16 -26.67
C PRO A 133 8.82 -25.26 -25.83
N ARG A 134 8.89 -25.09 -24.48
CA ARG A 134 9.39 -26.12 -23.57
C ARG A 134 8.58 -26.11 -22.25
N PRO A 135 8.39 -27.28 -21.61
CA PRO A 135 7.71 -27.33 -20.31
C PRO A 135 8.52 -26.59 -19.23
N MET A 136 7.83 -25.73 -18.47
CA MET A 136 8.43 -24.99 -17.36
C MET A 136 7.36 -24.49 -16.39
N LYS A 137 7.53 -24.72 -15.08
CA LYS A 137 6.70 -24.09 -14.05
C LYS A 137 7.11 -22.62 -13.91
N LEU A 138 6.12 -21.75 -13.74
CA LEU A 138 6.32 -20.33 -13.46
C LEU A 138 5.82 -20.03 -12.04
N ALA A 139 6.62 -19.30 -11.26
CA ALA A 139 6.20 -18.84 -9.95
C ALA A 139 5.03 -17.85 -10.11
N MET A 140 3.89 -18.15 -9.48
CA MET A 140 2.67 -17.36 -9.60
C MET A 140 1.88 -17.33 -8.31
N LEU A 141 1.06 -16.29 -8.13
CA LEU A 141 -0.02 -16.19 -7.15
C LEU A 141 -1.26 -15.64 -7.87
N GLY A 142 -2.40 -16.27 -7.70
CA GLY A 142 -3.68 -15.72 -8.13
C GLY A 142 -3.92 -14.36 -7.49
N LEU A 143 -4.50 -13.43 -8.24
CA LEU A 143 -4.89 -12.14 -7.68
C LEU A 143 -6.15 -12.30 -6.82
N GLY A 144 -6.18 -11.61 -5.70
CA GLY A 144 -7.35 -11.54 -4.84
C GLY A 144 -8.57 -11.02 -5.60
N ASN A 145 -9.74 -11.54 -5.26
CA ASN A 145 -11.00 -11.30 -5.97
C ASN A 145 -11.06 -11.89 -7.39
N SER A 146 -10.05 -12.62 -7.86
CA SER A 146 -10.09 -13.29 -9.15
C SER A 146 -11.12 -14.43 -9.17
N VAL A 147 -11.74 -14.64 -10.32
CA VAL A 147 -12.47 -15.88 -10.61
C VAL A 147 -11.48 -17.00 -10.91
N GLY A 148 -11.88 -18.24 -10.68
CA GLY A 148 -11.11 -19.43 -11.07
C GLY A 148 -11.19 -19.75 -12.55
N THR A 149 -10.39 -20.72 -12.98
CA THR A 149 -10.46 -21.31 -14.31
C THR A 149 -11.52 -22.42 -14.37
N PRO A 150 -11.95 -22.86 -15.55
CA PRO A 150 -12.60 -24.17 -15.70
C PRO A 150 -11.74 -25.29 -15.07
N ALA A 151 -12.35 -26.40 -14.66
CA ALA A 151 -11.66 -27.50 -13.94
C ALA A 151 -10.41 -28.04 -14.68
N GLN A 152 -10.44 -28.09 -16.00
CA GLN A 152 -9.30 -28.49 -16.85
C GLN A 152 -8.21 -27.42 -16.96
N GLY A 153 -8.45 -26.22 -16.46
CA GLY A 153 -7.60 -25.06 -16.65
C GLY A 153 -7.82 -24.37 -18.01
N ILE A 154 -7.01 -23.34 -18.27
CA ILE A 154 -6.96 -22.61 -19.53
C ILE A 154 -5.59 -22.87 -20.15
N THR A 155 -5.56 -23.35 -21.40
CA THR A 155 -4.33 -23.50 -22.17
C THR A 155 -4.45 -22.64 -23.41
N ALA A 156 -3.59 -21.63 -23.58
CA ALA A 156 -3.65 -20.69 -24.69
C ALA A 156 -2.29 -20.07 -25.00
N GLU A 157 -2.16 -19.51 -26.20
CA GLU A 157 -1.01 -18.67 -26.56
C GLU A 157 -0.95 -17.46 -25.67
N ALA A 158 0.26 -17.09 -25.20
CA ALA A 158 0.51 -15.89 -24.43
C ALA A 158 0.98 -14.75 -25.33
N VAL A 159 0.48 -13.55 -25.06
CA VAL A 159 0.96 -12.31 -25.66
C VAL A 159 1.40 -11.35 -24.55
N VAL A 160 2.58 -10.76 -24.71
CA VAL A 160 3.15 -9.85 -23.70
C VAL A 160 2.94 -8.41 -24.14
N VAL A 161 2.51 -7.57 -23.21
CA VAL A 161 2.33 -6.12 -23.41
C VAL A 161 3.00 -5.34 -22.26
N ARG A 162 3.55 -4.17 -22.58
CA ARG A 162 4.28 -3.31 -21.64
C ARG A 162 3.39 -2.22 -21.00
N ASN A 163 2.19 -2.02 -21.55
CA ASN A 163 1.24 -1.02 -21.06
C ASN A 163 -0.14 -1.24 -21.67
N PHE A 164 -1.13 -0.47 -21.21
CA PHE A 164 -2.49 -0.55 -21.72
C PHE A 164 -2.61 -0.05 -23.19
N ALA A 165 -1.76 0.89 -23.63
CA ALA A 165 -1.80 1.36 -25.01
C ALA A 165 -1.36 0.27 -25.99
N GLU A 166 -0.36 -0.56 -25.64
CA GLU A 166 0.01 -1.73 -26.45
C GLU A 166 -1.12 -2.76 -26.52
N LEU A 167 -1.82 -3.01 -25.39
CA LEU A 167 -3.01 -3.87 -25.40
C LEU A 167 -4.09 -3.30 -26.33
N ASP A 168 -4.40 -2.01 -26.21
CA ASP A 168 -5.42 -1.35 -27.02
C ASP A 168 -5.05 -1.38 -28.52
N ALA A 169 -3.77 -1.25 -28.87
CA ALA A 169 -3.27 -1.38 -30.23
C ALA A 169 -3.42 -2.80 -30.83
N LEU A 170 -3.26 -3.83 -29.97
CA LEU A 170 -3.49 -5.22 -30.37
C LEU A 170 -5.00 -5.54 -30.58
N GLY A 171 -5.87 -4.88 -29.76
CA GLY A 171 -7.32 -5.05 -29.87
C GLY A 171 -7.75 -6.52 -29.91
N GLU A 172 -8.56 -6.88 -30.90
CA GLU A 172 -9.05 -8.26 -31.12
C GLU A 172 -7.91 -9.29 -31.35
N GLY A 173 -6.67 -8.88 -31.60
CA GLY A 173 -5.52 -9.78 -31.76
C GLY A 173 -5.19 -10.57 -30.48
N VAL A 174 -5.76 -10.19 -29.32
CA VAL A 174 -5.60 -10.94 -28.06
C VAL A 174 -6.76 -11.91 -27.80
N ARG A 175 -7.75 -11.97 -28.66
CA ARG A 175 -8.90 -12.88 -28.52
C ARG A 175 -8.44 -14.34 -28.44
N GLY A 176 -8.92 -15.03 -27.40
CA GLY A 176 -8.58 -16.43 -27.14
C GLY A 176 -7.16 -16.64 -26.58
N LYS A 177 -6.46 -15.58 -26.18
CA LYS A 177 -5.09 -15.64 -25.65
C LYS A 177 -5.03 -15.32 -24.15
N ILE A 178 -3.87 -15.56 -23.55
CA ILE A 178 -3.50 -15.09 -22.21
C ILE A 178 -2.68 -13.81 -22.38
N VAL A 179 -3.15 -12.69 -21.81
CA VAL A 179 -2.42 -11.42 -21.84
C VAL A 179 -1.46 -11.38 -20.66
N VAL A 180 -0.19 -11.07 -20.92
CA VAL A 180 0.84 -10.89 -19.88
C VAL A 180 1.26 -9.43 -19.85
N TYR A 181 1.00 -8.74 -18.75
CA TYR A 181 1.44 -7.36 -18.51
C TYR A 181 2.84 -7.37 -17.88
N ASN A 182 3.87 -7.08 -18.66
CA ASN A 182 5.23 -6.91 -18.15
C ASN A 182 5.55 -5.43 -17.95
N VAL A 183 5.04 -4.84 -16.87
CA VAL A 183 5.21 -3.42 -16.56
C VAL A 183 6.18 -3.26 -15.40
N PRO A 184 7.35 -2.63 -15.63
CA PRO A 184 8.30 -2.37 -14.56
C PRO A 184 7.71 -1.49 -13.44
N PHE A 185 8.08 -1.79 -12.20
CA PHE A 185 7.71 -0.98 -11.05
C PHE A 185 8.39 0.40 -11.13
N THR A 186 7.61 1.45 -10.99
CA THR A 186 8.10 2.83 -10.86
C THR A 186 7.73 3.43 -9.52
N ASN A 187 6.48 3.28 -9.15
CA ASN A 187 5.91 3.52 -7.83
C ASN A 187 4.60 2.73 -7.75
N TYR A 188 4.10 2.50 -6.53
CA TYR A 188 2.92 1.68 -6.33
C TYR A 188 1.69 2.22 -7.07
N GLY A 189 1.37 3.51 -6.90
CA GLY A 189 0.18 4.13 -7.51
C GLY A 189 0.14 4.03 -9.04
N ALA A 190 1.28 4.20 -9.71
CA ALA A 190 1.38 4.09 -11.17
C ALA A 190 1.32 2.63 -11.66
N THR A 191 1.87 1.67 -10.88
CA THR A 191 2.01 0.28 -11.34
C THR A 191 0.81 -0.58 -10.95
N VAL A 192 0.19 -0.35 -9.80
CA VAL A 192 -0.91 -1.16 -9.26
C VAL A 192 -2.13 -1.23 -10.19
N GLN A 193 -2.35 -0.24 -11.06
CA GLN A 193 -3.48 -0.23 -11.98
C GLN A 193 -3.49 -1.44 -12.94
N TYR A 194 -2.33 -2.03 -13.25
CA TYR A 194 -2.24 -3.21 -14.10
C TYR A 194 -2.72 -4.46 -13.35
N ARG A 195 -2.47 -4.54 -12.05
CA ARG A 195 -3.07 -5.55 -11.18
C ARG A 195 -4.58 -5.33 -11.03
N SER A 196 -4.99 -4.12 -10.69
CA SER A 196 -6.39 -3.82 -10.35
C SER A 196 -7.33 -3.89 -11.55
N ASN A 197 -6.91 -3.44 -12.74
CA ASN A 197 -7.78 -3.27 -13.90
C ASN A 197 -7.40 -4.15 -15.11
N GLY A 198 -6.24 -4.80 -15.09
CA GLY A 198 -5.69 -5.52 -16.25
C GLY A 198 -6.60 -6.61 -16.78
N ALA A 199 -7.23 -7.38 -15.87
CA ALA A 199 -8.16 -8.45 -16.26
C ALA A 199 -9.36 -7.91 -17.07
N SER A 200 -10.02 -6.86 -16.59
CA SER A 200 -11.16 -6.25 -17.28
C SER A 200 -10.77 -5.62 -18.62
N ARG A 201 -9.59 -4.98 -18.68
CA ARG A 201 -9.10 -4.42 -19.95
C ARG A 201 -8.78 -5.50 -20.98
N ALA A 202 -8.15 -6.60 -20.59
CA ALA A 202 -7.88 -7.74 -21.47
C ALA A 202 -9.18 -8.44 -21.91
N ALA A 203 -10.13 -8.62 -20.98
CA ALA A 203 -11.43 -9.23 -21.24
C ALA A 203 -12.25 -8.48 -22.31
N ARG A 204 -12.13 -7.15 -22.37
CA ARG A 204 -12.79 -6.30 -23.39
C ARG A 204 -12.46 -6.76 -24.81
N TYR A 205 -11.26 -7.29 -25.04
CA TYR A 205 -10.80 -7.76 -26.35
C TYR A 205 -10.88 -9.30 -26.48
N GLY A 206 -11.55 -9.97 -25.54
CA GLY A 206 -11.78 -11.42 -25.60
C GLY A 206 -10.60 -12.28 -25.15
N ALA A 207 -9.68 -11.75 -24.35
CA ALA A 207 -8.65 -12.54 -23.69
C ALA A 207 -9.28 -13.57 -22.73
N LEU A 208 -8.62 -14.73 -22.54
CA LEU A 208 -9.09 -15.81 -21.67
C LEU A 208 -8.60 -15.67 -20.22
N ALA A 209 -7.44 -15.04 -20.01
CA ALA A 209 -6.86 -14.78 -18.71
C ALA A 209 -5.90 -13.59 -18.79
N ALA A 210 -5.58 -13.00 -17.63
CA ALA A 210 -4.58 -11.95 -17.48
C ALA A 210 -3.49 -12.40 -16.50
N ILE A 211 -2.25 -12.20 -16.86
CA ILE A 211 -1.08 -12.42 -16.01
C ILE A 211 -0.38 -11.07 -15.83
N VAL A 212 0.01 -10.74 -14.58
CA VAL A 212 0.63 -9.46 -14.27
C VAL A 212 2.01 -9.71 -13.66
N ARG A 213 3.02 -8.98 -14.11
CA ARG A 213 4.28 -8.88 -13.38
C ARG A 213 4.00 -8.35 -11.99
N SER A 214 4.60 -8.96 -10.97
CA SER A 214 4.46 -8.54 -9.58
C SER A 214 4.72 -7.05 -9.40
N VAL A 215 3.88 -6.39 -8.59
CA VAL A 215 3.95 -4.93 -8.34
C VAL A 215 4.97 -4.68 -7.22
N THR A 216 6.24 -4.80 -7.57
CA THR A 216 7.39 -4.68 -6.65
C THR A 216 8.63 -4.23 -7.40
N PRO A 217 9.58 -3.51 -6.75
CA PRO A 217 10.88 -3.18 -7.35
C PRO A 217 11.81 -4.40 -7.45
N VAL A 218 11.67 -5.38 -6.54
CA VAL A 218 12.54 -6.56 -6.50
C VAL A 218 11.72 -7.85 -6.44
N SER A 219 12.31 -8.93 -6.93
CA SER A 219 11.72 -10.25 -6.84
C SER A 219 12.82 -11.31 -6.84
N LEU A 220 12.65 -12.31 -5.99
CA LEU A 220 13.49 -13.51 -5.92
C LEU A 220 12.59 -14.73 -6.08
N GLN A 221 11.95 -14.87 -7.26
CA GLN A 221 10.91 -15.85 -7.54
C GLN A 221 9.68 -15.73 -6.63
N SER A 222 9.46 -14.56 -6.03
CA SER A 222 8.36 -14.28 -5.11
C SER A 222 7.26 -13.49 -5.85
N PRO A 223 6.15 -14.12 -6.25
CA PRO A 223 5.02 -13.39 -6.82
C PRO A 223 4.27 -12.61 -5.72
N HIS A 224 3.77 -11.42 -6.09
CA HIS A 224 2.99 -10.55 -5.24
C HIS A 224 1.51 -10.61 -5.63
N THR A 225 0.64 -10.99 -4.70
CA THR A 225 -0.81 -10.97 -4.91
C THR A 225 -1.37 -9.55 -4.73
N GLY A 226 -2.62 -9.44 -4.39
CA GLY A 226 -3.35 -8.21 -4.12
C GLY A 226 -4.67 -8.15 -4.86
N GLY A 227 -5.59 -7.30 -4.41
CA GLY A 227 -6.94 -7.21 -4.96
C GLY A 227 -6.99 -6.73 -6.41
N LEU A 228 -7.93 -7.28 -7.17
CA LEU A 228 -8.34 -6.75 -8.46
C LEU A 228 -9.81 -6.30 -8.43
N ASN A 229 -10.15 -5.41 -9.36
CA ASN A 229 -11.50 -4.90 -9.56
C ASN A 229 -12.02 -5.31 -10.94
N TYR A 230 -13.15 -6.01 -10.98
CA TYR A 230 -13.81 -6.31 -12.25
C TYR A 230 -14.76 -5.18 -12.65
N ASP A 231 -14.61 -4.67 -13.88
CA ASP A 231 -15.63 -3.85 -14.53
C ASP A 231 -16.86 -4.73 -14.80
N GLN A 232 -18.01 -4.37 -14.23
CA GLN A 232 -19.26 -5.13 -14.38
C GLN A 232 -19.76 -5.23 -15.81
N ARG A 233 -19.25 -4.39 -16.73
CA ARG A 233 -19.59 -4.39 -18.16
C ARG A 233 -18.75 -5.38 -18.96
N GLN A 234 -17.75 -6.01 -18.35
CA GLN A 234 -16.83 -6.94 -19.00
C GLN A 234 -16.97 -8.35 -18.42
N PRO A 235 -16.70 -9.39 -19.23
CA PRO A 235 -16.59 -10.75 -18.70
C PRO A 235 -15.50 -10.81 -17.60
N LYS A 236 -15.76 -11.54 -16.52
CA LYS A 236 -14.74 -11.83 -15.53
C LYS A 236 -13.84 -12.94 -16.05
N ILE A 237 -12.55 -12.68 -16.14
CA ILE A 237 -11.52 -13.66 -16.54
C ILE A 237 -10.54 -13.89 -15.39
N PRO A 238 -9.96 -15.10 -15.25
CA PRO A 238 -8.95 -15.39 -14.23
C PRO A 238 -7.73 -14.47 -14.38
N ALA A 239 -7.18 -14.05 -13.22
CA ALA A 239 -5.99 -13.21 -13.20
C ALA A 239 -5.02 -13.63 -12.11
N ALA A 240 -3.72 -13.61 -12.42
CA ALA A 240 -2.66 -13.98 -11.50
C ALA A 240 -1.44 -13.06 -11.67
N ALA A 241 -0.65 -12.92 -10.62
CA ALA A 241 0.69 -12.33 -10.69
C ALA A 241 1.74 -13.41 -10.92
N VAL A 242 2.82 -13.06 -11.60
CA VAL A 242 4.04 -13.86 -11.73
C VAL A 242 5.23 -13.12 -11.20
N SER A 243 6.29 -13.85 -10.85
CA SER A 243 7.56 -13.23 -10.46
C SER A 243 8.11 -12.33 -11.57
N ILE A 244 8.95 -11.37 -11.21
CA ILE A 244 9.62 -10.50 -12.19
C ILE A 244 10.42 -11.33 -13.19
N GLU A 245 11.15 -12.35 -12.71
CA GLU A 245 11.97 -13.23 -13.56
C GLU A 245 11.14 -13.97 -14.58
N ALA A 246 9.94 -14.43 -14.20
CA ALA A 246 9.01 -15.10 -15.13
C ALA A 246 8.47 -14.11 -16.18
N ALA A 247 8.05 -12.92 -15.76
CA ALA A 247 7.56 -11.89 -16.68
C ALA A 247 8.65 -11.46 -17.68
N GLU A 248 9.89 -11.24 -17.20
CA GLU A 248 11.04 -10.90 -18.05
C GLU A 248 11.43 -12.04 -19.01
N LEU A 249 11.34 -13.29 -18.57
CA LEU A 249 11.55 -14.44 -19.46
C LEU A 249 10.54 -14.43 -20.62
N LEU A 250 9.24 -14.29 -20.29
CA LEU A 250 8.17 -14.25 -21.28
C LEU A 250 8.33 -13.06 -22.24
N GLN A 251 8.77 -11.90 -21.74
CA GLN A 251 9.07 -10.74 -22.57
C GLN A 251 10.19 -11.02 -23.58
N ARG A 252 11.33 -11.57 -23.11
CA ARG A 252 12.44 -11.88 -24.02
C ARG A 252 12.10 -12.91 -25.09
N MET A 253 11.24 -13.89 -24.77
CA MET A 253 10.74 -14.87 -25.74
C MET A 253 9.82 -14.19 -26.75
N HIS A 254 8.91 -13.33 -26.28
CA HIS A 254 8.02 -12.54 -27.14
C HIS A 254 8.82 -11.66 -28.13
N ASP A 255 9.84 -10.95 -27.63
CA ASP A 255 10.69 -10.06 -28.44
C ASP A 255 11.48 -10.81 -29.53
N ARG A 256 11.76 -12.11 -29.33
CA ARG A 256 12.35 -13.00 -30.36
C ARG A 256 11.33 -13.62 -31.33
N GLY A 257 10.03 -13.29 -31.14
CA GLY A 257 8.95 -13.86 -31.97
C GLY A 257 8.60 -15.32 -31.66
N GLU A 258 9.03 -15.83 -30.48
CA GLU A 258 8.71 -17.19 -30.04
C GLU A 258 7.24 -17.28 -29.62
N ARG A 259 6.53 -18.30 -30.12
CA ARG A 259 5.16 -18.59 -29.68
C ARG A 259 5.20 -19.34 -28.36
N MET A 260 4.63 -18.74 -27.32
CA MET A 260 4.54 -19.32 -25.98
C MET A 260 3.11 -19.81 -25.74
N THR A 261 2.97 -21.02 -25.25
CA THR A 261 1.69 -21.54 -24.75
C THR A 261 1.77 -21.69 -23.25
N LEU A 262 0.83 -21.05 -22.54
CA LEU A 262 0.71 -21.16 -21.09
C LEU A 262 -0.51 -22.00 -20.73
N ARG A 263 -0.39 -22.75 -19.62
CA ARG A 263 -1.48 -23.44 -18.96
C ARG A 263 -1.66 -22.87 -17.55
N LEU A 264 -2.81 -22.24 -17.33
CA LEU A 264 -3.22 -21.67 -16.05
C LEU A 264 -4.31 -22.54 -15.42
N LYS A 265 -4.16 -22.93 -14.15
CA LYS A 265 -5.21 -23.52 -13.32
C LYS A 265 -5.33 -22.71 -12.04
N MET A 266 -6.56 -22.31 -11.70
CA MET A 266 -6.90 -21.58 -10.47
C MET A 266 -8.27 -22.08 -9.98
N GLU A 267 -8.37 -22.39 -8.68
CA GLU A 267 -9.63 -22.85 -8.06
C GLU A 267 -10.32 -21.72 -7.29
N ALA A 268 -9.83 -20.50 -7.45
CA ALA A 268 -10.34 -19.31 -6.78
C ALA A 268 -11.86 -19.13 -6.97
N LYS A 269 -12.55 -18.82 -5.89
CA LYS A 269 -14.00 -18.64 -5.89
C LYS A 269 -14.47 -17.72 -4.76
N PHE A 270 -15.64 -17.13 -4.95
CA PHE A 270 -16.38 -16.48 -3.88
C PHE A 270 -17.33 -17.45 -3.23
N LEU A 271 -17.38 -17.44 -1.92
CA LEU A 271 -18.41 -18.03 -1.08
C LEU A 271 -19.40 -16.93 -0.67
N PRO A 272 -20.54 -17.27 -0.02
CA PRO A 272 -21.41 -16.24 0.55
C PRO A 272 -20.64 -15.30 1.49
N ASP A 273 -20.99 -14.01 1.49
CA ASP A 273 -20.42 -13.03 2.40
C ASP A 273 -20.48 -13.55 3.85
N ALA A 274 -19.43 -13.28 4.63
CA ALA A 274 -19.29 -13.72 6.00
C ALA A 274 -19.46 -12.55 6.97
N GLU A 275 -19.94 -12.84 8.18
CA GLU A 275 -19.93 -11.86 9.28
C GLU A 275 -18.52 -11.79 9.87
N SER A 276 -18.01 -10.59 10.04
CA SER A 276 -16.75 -10.24 10.69
C SER A 276 -16.96 -9.00 11.56
N ALA A 277 -15.91 -8.36 12.09
CA ALA A 277 -16.04 -7.17 12.90
C ALA A 277 -14.77 -6.30 12.88
N ASN A 278 -14.96 -4.98 12.98
CA ASN A 278 -13.91 -4.10 13.48
C ASN A 278 -13.75 -4.30 14.99
N VAL A 279 -12.51 -4.37 15.47
CA VAL A 279 -12.23 -4.40 16.91
C VAL A 279 -12.00 -2.99 17.41
N ILE A 280 -12.72 -2.60 18.45
CA ILE A 280 -12.65 -1.25 19.02
C ILE A 280 -12.36 -1.33 20.52
N ALA A 281 -11.45 -0.47 20.98
CA ALA A 281 -11.20 -0.23 22.37
C ALA A 281 -10.80 1.24 22.63
N GLU A 282 -10.87 1.70 23.86
CA GLU A 282 -10.64 3.10 24.20
C GLU A 282 -9.78 3.26 25.45
N LEU A 283 -9.05 4.36 25.48
CA LEU A 283 -8.59 5.02 26.70
C LEU A 283 -9.44 6.27 26.87
N ARG A 284 -10.43 6.18 27.76
CA ARG A 284 -11.46 7.21 27.91
C ARG A 284 -10.89 8.51 28.46
N GLY A 285 -11.23 9.62 27.80
CA GLY A 285 -10.83 10.96 28.18
C GLY A 285 -11.35 11.40 29.55
N SER A 286 -10.60 12.31 30.20
CA SER A 286 -10.92 12.81 31.54
C SER A 286 -11.86 14.01 31.56
N GLU A 287 -11.82 14.86 30.51
CA GLU A 287 -12.55 16.13 30.47
C GLU A 287 -13.56 16.19 29.32
N LYS A 288 -13.15 15.66 28.15
CA LYS A 288 -13.94 15.68 26.92
C LYS A 288 -14.05 14.26 26.33
N PRO A 289 -14.68 13.31 27.04
CA PRO A 289 -14.70 11.90 26.63
C PRO A 289 -15.40 11.62 25.32
N ASP A 290 -16.20 12.56 24.82
CA ASP A 290 -16.89 12.45 23.53
C ASP A 290 -16.03 12.91 22.34
N GLU A 291 -14.95 13.69 22.57
CA GLU A 291 -14.00 14.05 21.54
C GLU A 291 -12.99 12.90 21.37
N VAL A 292 -12.72 12.48 20.14
CA VAL A 292 -11.97 11.25 19.84
C VAL A 292 -10.74 11.57 19.02
N VAL A 293 -9.60 11.04 19.44
CA VAL A 293 -8.41 10.82 18.61
C VAL A 293 -8.40 9.35 18.27
N LEU A 294 -8.49 9.03 16.98
CA LEU A 294 -8.54 7.67 16.48
C LEU A 294 -7.14 7.24 16.03
N ILE A 295 -6.74 6.01 16.39
CA ILE A 295 -5.55 5.37 15.88
C ILE A 295 -5.88 3.94 15.46
N GLY A 296 -5.23 3.40 14.42
CA GLY A 296 -5.56 2.06 13.97
C GLY A 296 -4.74 1.58 12.79
N GLY A 297 -5.16 0.45 12.26
CA GLY A 297 -4.67 -0.24 11.08
C GLY A 297 -5.64 -1.35 10.70
N HIS A 298 -5.38 -2.12 9.63
CA HIS A 298 -6.27 -3.21 9.26
C HIS A 298 -5.83 -4.57 9.83
N PHE A 299 -6.80 -5.34 10.29
CA PHE A 299 -6.53 -6.57 11.02
C PHE A 299 -6.55 -7.81 10.12
N ASP A 300 -7.16 -7.72 8.95
CA ASP A 300 -7.03 -8.74 7.92
C ASP A 300 -5.66 -8.67 7.24
N SER A 301 -5.32 -9.68 6.50
CA SER A 301 -4.13 -9.78 5.66
C SER A 301 -4.39 -10.71 4.49
N TRP A 302 -3.54 -10.72 3.49
CA TRP A 302 -3.62 -11.74 2.44
C TRP A 302 -3.44 -13.14 3.02
N ASP A 303 -3.92 -14.15 2.27
CA ASP A 303 -3.88 -15.58 2.59
C ASP A 303 -2.52 -16.22 2.28
N VAL A 304 -1.49 -15.42 2.11
CA VAL A 304 -0.08 -15.81 1.92
C VAL A 304 0.79 -15.06 2.93
N GLY A 305 1.90 -15.66 3.34
CA GLY A 305 2.70 -15.08 4.41
C GLY A 305 2.00 -15.15 5.77
N GLN A 306 2.28 -14.20 6.64
CA GLN A 306 1.71 -14.09 7.98
C GLN A 306 1.01 -12.73 8.21
N GLY A 307 1.12 -11.77 7.28
CA GLY A 307 0.63 -10.42 7.45
C GLY A 307 1.30 -9.73 8.65
N ALA A 308 2.64 -9.77 8.69
CA ALA A 308 3.41 -9.23 9.79
C ALA A 308 3.62 -7.72 9.64
N HIS A 309 4.05 -7.27 8.45
CA HIS A 309 4.13 -5.86 8.10
C HIS A 309 2.79 -5.31 7.60
N ASP A 310 1.99 -6.15 6.95
CA ASP A 310 0.75 -5.79 6.24
C ASP A 310 -0.45 -6.59 6.78
N ASP A 311 -1.20 -6.14 7.81
CA ASP A 311 -0.92 -4.99 8.66
C ASP A 311 -1.01 -5.38 10.15
N GLY A 312 -0.56 -6.61 10.48
CA GLY A 312 -0.48 -7.04 11.88
C GLY A 312 0.35 -6.10 12.74
N GLY A 313 1.46 -5.60 12.17
CA GLY A 313 2.37 -4.67 12.84
C GLY A 313 1.71 -3.33 13.17
N GLY A 314 1.03 -2.71 12.22
CA GLY A 314 0.32 -1.44 12.43
C GLY A 314 -0.80 -1.55 13.43
N CYS A 315 -1.58 -2.64 13.38
CA CYS A 315 -2.58 -2.95 14.39
C CYS A 315 -1.98 -3.05 15.79
N ILE A 316 -0.87 -3.76 15.94
CA ILE A 316 -0.20 -3.92 17.23
C ILE A 316 0.41 -2.60 17.72
N ILE A 317 0.97 -1.77 16.82
CA ILE A 317 1.49 -0.43 17.16
C ILE A 317 0.37 0.42 17.79
N ALA A 318 -0.79 0.50 17.15
CA ALA A 318 -1.91 1.28 17.63
C ALA A 318 -2.46 0.75 18.98
N TRP A 319 -2.64 -0.56 19.09
CA TRP A 319 -3.10 -1.19 20.32
C TRP A 319 -2.11 -1.01 21.48
N GLU A 320 -0.82 -1.29 21.27
CA GLU A 320 0.20 -1.13 22.30
C GLU A 320 0.39 0.33 22.74
N ALA A 321 0.21 1.29 21.85
CA ALA A 321 0.22 2.71 22.22
C ALA A 321 -0.84 3.00 23.29
N VAL A 322 -2.07 2.55 23.11
CA VAL A 322 -3.16 2.76 24.09
C VAL A 322 -2.92 1.98 25.38
N ARG A 323 -2.47 0.71 25.28
CA ARG A 323 -2.13 -0.11 26.45
C ARG A 323 -1.03 0.54 27.30
N LEU A 324 0.04 1.01 26.65
CA LEU A 324 1.18 1.65 27.32
C LEU A 324 0.76 2.92 28.05
N LEU A 325 -0.04 3.78 27.43
CA LEU A 325 -0.57 4.98 28.04
C LEU A 325 -1.37 4.66 29.31
N LYS A 326 -2.20 3.63 29.25
CA LYS A 326 -2.96 3.14 30.41
C LYS A 326 -2.07 2.60 31.51
N GLU A 327 -1.07 1.79 31.19
CA GLU A 327 -0.10 1.25 32.14
C GLU A 327 0.68 2.38 32.87
N LEU A 328 1.02 3.43 32.14
CA LEU A 328 1.68 4.63 32.70
C LEU A 328 0.74 5.50 33.55
N GLY A 329 -0.54 5.16 33.66
CA GLY A 329 -1.55 5.94 34.38
C GLY A 329 -1.88 7.27 33.69
N LEU A 330 -1.55 7.41 32.41
CA LEU A 330 -1.83 8.62 31.63
C LEU A 330 -3.28 8.62 31.18
N ARG A 331 -3.98 9.73 31.44
CA ARG A 331 -5.38 9.90 31.06
C ARG A 331 -5.55 11.25 30.40
N PRO A 332 -5.59 11.28 29.05
CA PRO A 332 -5.70 12.54 28.30
C PRO A 332 -7.07 13.20 28.50
N ARG A 333 -7.22 14.43 28.07
CA ARG A 333 -8.51 15.17 28.11
C ARG A 333 -9.57 14.51 27.24
N ARG A 334 -9.17 14.06 26.01
CA ARG A 334 -10.03 13.43 25.01
C ARG A 334 -9.81 11.91 24.99
N THR A 335 -10.76 11.19 24.48
CA THR A 335 -10.65 9.74 24.30
C THR A 335 -9.67 9.42 23.18
N ILE A 336 -8.77 8.46 23.42
CA ILE A 336 -8.01 7.79 22.36
C ILE A 336 -8.72 6.49 22.07
N ARG A 337 -9.16 6.32 20.80
CA ARG A 337 -9.85 5.12 20.31
C ARG A 337 -8.92 4.36 19.39
N VAL A 338 -8.68 3.08 19.68
CA VAL A 338 -8.03 2.16 18.76
C VAL A 338 -9.07 1.41 17.96
N VAL A 339 -8.87 1.32 16.64
CA VAL A 339 -9.71 0.56 15.72
C VAL A 339 -8.83 -0.36 14.90
N LEU A 340 -9.07 -1.68 15.00
CA LEU A 340 -8.48 -2.66 14.10
C LEU A 340 -9.55 -2.99 13.06
N TYR A 341 -9.35 -2.49 11.86
CA TYR A 341 -10.33 -2.59 10.78
C TYR A 341 -10.33 -3.99 10.17
N THR A 342 -11.47 -4.46 9.69
CA THR A 342 -11.60 -5.68 8.91
C THR A 342 -11.81 -5.37 7.44
N ASN A 343 -11.28 -6.23 6.54
CA ASN A 343 -11.52 -6.17 5.11
C ASN A 343 -10.95 -4.93 4.41
N GLU A 344 -9.72 -4.54 4.70
CA GLU A 344 -8.99 -3.58 3.89
C GLU A 344 -8.58 -4.22 2.56
N GLU A 345 -7.87 -5.34 2.60
CA GLU A 345 -7.14 -6.01 1.53
C GLU A 345 -7.98 -6.30 0.27
N ASN A 346 -9.25 -6.63 0.48
CA ASN A 346 -10.11 -6.98 -0.64
C ASN A 346 -11.49 -6.31 -0.60
N GLY A 347 -11.64 -5.15 0.07
CA GLY A 347 -12.94 -4.50 0.05
C GLY A 347 -13.13 -3.14 0.73
N LEU A 348 -12.37 -2.74 1.73
CA LEU A 348 -12.56 -1.53 2.55
C LEU A 348 -13.91 -1.46 3.29
N ARG A 349 -14.53 -2.60 3.59
CA ARG A 349 -15.86 -2.61 4.23
C ARG A 349 -15.78 -2.18 5.69
N GLY A 350 -14.66 -2.46 6.39
CA GLY A 350 -14.44 -2.06 7.78
C GLY A 350 -14.42 -0.54 7.96
N GLY A 351 -13.59 0.16 7.20
CA GLY A 351 -13.51 1.63 7.25
C GLY A 351 -14.82 2.31 6.84
N ASN A 352 -15.50 1.78 5.81
CA ASN A 352 -16.81 2.29 5.40
C ASN A 352 -17.89 2.05 6.47
N ALA A 353 -17.92 0.88 7.10
CA ALA A 353 -18.87 0.55 8.16
C ALA A 353 -18.64 1.43 9.40
N TYR A 354 -17.38 1.68 9.77
CA TYR A 354 -17.04 2.61 10.85
C TYR A 354 -17.57 4.01 10.57
N ARG A 355 -17.30 4.57 9.38
CA ARG A 355 -17.85 5.87 8.97
C ARG A 355 -19.38 5.90 9.11
N ASP A 356 -20.08 4.89 8.62
CA ASP A 356 -21.54 4.88 8.60
C ASP A 356 -22.14 4.73 10.00
N ALA A 357 -21.55 3.89 10.86
CA ALA A 357 -21.98 3.69 12.25
C ALA A 357 -21.75 4.95 13.11
N HIS A 358 -20.65 5.68 12.85
CA HIS A 358 -20.25 6.85 13.63
C HIS A 358 -20.53 8.20 12.95
N ARG A 359 -21.31 8.22 11.87
CA ARG A 359 -21.58 9.43 11.06
C ARG A 359 -22.02 10.64 11.90
N SER A 360 -22.87 10.44 12.91
CA SER A 360 -23.34 11.50 13.79
C SER A 360 -22.28 12.01 14.79
N GLU A 361 -21.18 11.27 14.97
CA GLU A 361 -20.10 11.57 15.91
C GLU A 361 -18.85 12.09 15.20
N LEU A 362 -18.77 12.02 13.87
CA LEU A 362 -17.54 12.36 13.12
C LEU A 362 -17.07 13.79 13.36
N ALA A 363 -17.98 14.73 13.63
CA ALA A 363 -17.64 16.10 14.00
C ALA A 363 -16.87 16.20 15.34
N LYS A 364 -16.89 15.14 16.16
CA LYS A 364 -16.15 15.01 17.41
C LYS A 364 -14.84 14.22 17.25
N HIS A 365 -14.55 13.68 16.07
CA HIS A 365 -13.26 13.06 15.76
C HIS A 365 -12.25 14.17 15.44
N ILE A 366 -11.31 14.38 16.38
CA ILE A 366 -10.37 15.50 16.34
C ILE A 366 -9.23 15.21 15.36
N PHE A 367 -8.79 13.95 15.31
CA PHE A 367 -7.71 13.48 14.43
C PHE A 367 -7.74 11.97 14.30
N ALA A 368 -7.27 11.46 13.17
CA ALA A 368 -7.10 10.03 12.92
C ALA A 368 -5.68 9.71 12.45
N ILE A 369 -5.07 8.62 12.94
CA ILE A 369 -3.77 8.14 12.50
C ILE A 369 -3.89 6.66 12.13
N GLU A 370 -3.52 6.32 10.90
CA GLU A 370 -3.43 4.93 10.44
C GLU A 370 -1.97 4.50 10.34
N SER A 371 -1.67 3.27 10.75
CA SER A 371 -0.38 2.64 10.59
C SER A 371 -0.54 1.47 9.61
N ASP A 372 -0.19 1.68 8.34
CA ASP A 372 -0.33 0.72 7.24
C ASP A 372 0.76 1.01 6.18
N SER A 373 2.00 1.05 6.62
CA SER A 373 3.18 1.24 5.75
C SER A 373 4.33 0.32 6.17
N GLY A 374 3.99 -0.72 6.93
CA GLY A 374 4.93 -1.64 7.53
C GLY A 374 5.48 -1.16 8.87
N THR A 375 6.33 -2.00 9.47
CA THR A 375 6.89 -1.83 10.80
C THR A 375 8.40 -1.58 10.69
N TYR A 376 8.75 -0.49 10.07
CA TYR A 376 10.12 -0.03 9.91
C TYR A 376 10.40 1.14 10.85
N ARG A 377 11.62 1.66 10.84
CA ARG A 377 11.99 2.81 11.66
C ARG A 377 11.05 3.99 11.38
N PRO A 378 10.37 4.53 12.41
CA PRO A 378 9.46 5.65 12.20
C PRO A 378 10.23 6.93 11.85
N GLU A 379 9.65 7.72 10.95
CA GLU A 379 10.14 9.04 10.55
C GLU A 379 9.23 10.17 11.06
N GLY A 380 8.01 9.84 11.49
CA GLY A 380 7.04 10.80 12.01
C GLY A 380 5.61 10.55 11.52
N LEU A 381 4.96 11.58 10.99
CA LEU A 381 3.63 11.47 10.37
C LEU A 381 3.63 11.91 8.91
N GLY A 382 2.94 11.15 8.07
CA GLY A 382 2.57 11.53 6.72
C GLY A 382 1.22 12.26 6.69
N LEU A 383 1.20 13.49 6.21
CA LEU A 383 0.02 14.34 6.18
C LEU A 383 -0.31 14.75 4.74
N ALA A 384 -1.56 14.60 4.30
CA ALA A 384 -1.97 14.98 2.96
C ALA A 384 -1.50 16.40 2.61
N ALA A 385 -1.03 16.62 1.37
CA ALA A 385 -0.53 17.92 0.92
C ALA A 385 -1.57 19.03 1.06
N THR A 386 -2.86 18.68 0.99
CA THR A 386 -4.01 19.58 1.13
C THR A 386 -4.37 19.89 2.59
N ALA A 387 -3.66 19.33 3.57
CA ALA A 387 -3.93 19.60 4.98
C ALA A 387 -3.75 21.09 5.31
N PRO A 388 -4.60 21.67 6.17
CA PRO A 388 -4.54 23.08 6.53
C PRO A 388 -3.15 23.45 7.06
N PRO A 389 -2.61 24.62 6.66
CA PRO A 389 -1.28 25.05 7.10
C PRO A 389 -1.11 25.14 8.61
N GLN A 390 -2.16 25.54 9.35
CA GLN A 390 -2.13 25.60 10.82
C GLN A 390 -2.02 24.21 11.45
N LEU A 391 -2.79 23.24 10.94
CA LEU A 391 -2.70 21.84 11.37
C LEU A 391 -1.27 21.31 11.20
N ARG A 392 -0.68 21.54 10.04
CA ARG A 392 0.71 21.13 9.75
C ARG A 392 1.72 21.80 10.69
N SER A 393 1.54 23.09 11.00
CA SER A 393 2.42 23.81 11.94
C SER A 393 2.30 23.26 13.35
N ASN A 394 1.09 22.98 13.81
CA ASN A 394 0.85 22.41 15.15
C ASN A 394 1.41 20.98 15.26
N LEU A 395 1.24 20.15 14.23
CA LEU A 395 1.82 18.81 14.24
C LEU A 395 3.36 18.83 14.19
N ARG A 396 3.97 19.77 13.45
CA ARG A 396 5.43 19.97 13.50
C ARG A 396 5.93 20.38 14.89
N GLU A 397 5.16 21.19 15.61
CA GLU A 397 5.51 21.56 16.98
C GLU A 397 5.45 20.31 17.89
N ILE A 398 4.37 19.51 17.81
CA ILE A 398 4.22 18.27 18.57
C ILE A 398 5.33 17.27 18.22
N ALA A 399 5.68 17.13 16.95
CA ALA A 399 6.71 16.22 16.48
C ALA A 399 8.07 16.44 17.15
N LYS A 400 8.41 17.67 17.55
CA LYS A 400 9.66 17.96 18.27
C LYS A 400 9.81 17.18 19.58
N LEU A 401 8.73 16.64 20.13
CA LEU A 401 8.80 15.74 21.30
C LEU A 401 9.49 14.40 20.98
N LEU A 402 9.60 14.07 19.69
CA LEU A 402 10.18 12.83 19.16
C LEU A 402 11.57 13.00 18.55
N SER A 403 12.17 14.22 18.60
CA SER A 403 13.50 14.49 18.03
C SER A 403 14.60 13.61 18.64
N GLY A 404 14.44 13.15 19.90
CA GLY A 404 15.38 12.24 20.55
C GLY A 404 15.41 10.82 19.99
N ILE A 405 14.46 10.46 19.14
CA ILE A 405 14.38 9.15 18.46
C ILE A 405 14.27 9.30 16.93
N ASP A 406 14.57 10.48 16.40
CA ASP A 406 14.56 10.82 14.97
C ASP A 406 13.22 10.57 14.26
N ALA A 407 12.09 10.70 14.98
CA ALA A 407 10.74 10.49 14.46
C ALA A 407 9.91 11.80 14.45
N ASP A 408 10.56 12.95 14.18
CA ASP A 408 9.97 14.28 14.24
C ASP A 408 9.63 14.87 12.85
N GLY A 409 9.60 14.06 11.82
CA GLY A 409 9.19 14.43 10.46
C GLY A 409 7.68 14.65 10.33
N ILE A 410 7.28 15.58 9.44
CA ILE A 410 5.91 15.72 8.94
C ILE A 410 5.96 15.75 7.42
N ALA A 411 5.81 14.59 6.81
CA ALA A 411 5.82 14.43 5.36
C ALA A 411 4.62 15.10 4.69
N ALA A 412 4.73 15.38 3.38
CA ALA A 412 3.70 16.05 2.59
C ALA A 412 2.77 15.07 1.84
N SER A 413 2.87 13.79 2.16
CA SER A 413 1.97 12.74 1.66
C SER A 413 1.57 11.84 2.82
N GLY A 414 0.32 11.45 2.90
CA GLY A 414 -0.18 10.58 3.96
C GLY A 414 -1.70 10.55 3.99
N GLY A 415 -2.21 9.76 4.87
CA GLY A 415 -3.60 9.39 5.03
C GLY A 415 -3.66 7.89 5.33
N GLY A 416 -4.74 7.23 5.01
CA GLY A 416 -4.87 5.80 5.14
C GLY A 416 -6.09 5.29 4.38
N ALA A 417 -6.09 4.02 4.04
CA ALA A 417 -7.19 3.40 3.32
C ALA A 417 -8.43 3.31 4.21
N ASP A 418 -8.26 2.87 5.45
CA ASP A 418 -9.36 2.64 6.39
C ASP A 418 -9.89 3.92 7.04
N ILE A 419 -9.03 4.91 7.31
CA ILE A 419 -9.47 6.23 7.77
C ILE A 419 -9.94 7.13 6.61
N GLY A 420 -9.64 6.77 5.38
CA GLY A 420 -10.05 7.49 4.17
C GLY A 420 -11.55 7.80 4.12
N PRO A 421 -12.46 6.87 4.46
CA PRO A 421 -13.90 7.16 4.53
C PRO A 421 -14.26 8.31 5.47
N ILE A 422 -13.69 8.38 6.67
CA ILE A 422 -13.97 9.48 7.63
C ILE A 422 -13.24 10.76 7.26
N MET A 423 -12.06 10.67 6.63
CA MET A 423 -11.36 11.86 6.13
C MET A 423 -12.17 12.57 5.04
N ARG A 424 -12.87 11.82 4.19
CA ARG A 424 -13.77 12.40 3.18
C ARG A 424 -14.98 13.13 3.78
N GLU A 425 -15.34 12.82 5.02
CA GLU A 425 -16.38 13.52 5.80
C GLU A 425 -15.80 14.70 6.63
N GLY A 426 -14.50 15.01 6.46
CA GLY A 426 -13.84 16.17 7.06
C GLY A 426 -13.00 15.90 8.32
N VAL A 427 -12.86 14.64 8.76
CA VAL A 427 -11.96 14.30 9.87
C VAL A 427 -10.51 14.45 9.40
N PRO A 428 -9.67 15.25 10.09
CA PRO A 428 -8.26 15.33 9.74
C PRO A 428 -7.56 14.01 10.01
N GLY A 429 -6.66 13.58 9.10
CA GLY A 429 -5.96 12.31 9.25
C GLY A 429 -4.53 12.32 8.75
N ALA A 430 -3.76 11.36 9.22
CA ALA A 430 -2.37 11.12 8.87
C ALA A 430 -2.06 9.61 8.83
N SER A 431 -0.99 9.23 8.15
CA SER A 431 -0.33 7.94 8.34
C SER A 431 0.80 8.05 9.36
N LEU A 432 1.11 6.97 10.08
CA LEU A 432 2.41 6.80 10.69
C LEU A 432 3.43 6.67 9.55
N ASP A 433 4.41 7.57 9.48
CA ASP A 433 5.42 7.59 8.43
C ASP A 433 6.65 6.80 8.89
N VAL A 434 7.13 5.89 8.04
CA VAL A 434 8.24 5.00 8.34
C VAL A 434 9.20 4.92 7.15
N GLU A 435 10.43 4.47 7.38
CA GLU A 435 11.41 4.16 6.34
C GLU A 435 10.91 2.95 5.52
N GLY A 436 10.07 3.19 4.54
CA GLY A 436 9.34 2.17 3.78
C GLY A 436 10.06 1.69 2.50
N SER A 437 11.38 1.90 2.34
CA SER A 437 12.09 1.55 1.08
C SER A 437 12.03 0.06 0.75
N HIS A 438 11.93 -0.81 1.77
CA HIS A 438 11.85 -2.26 1.65
C HIS A 438 10.43 -2.84 1.78
N TYR A 439 9.40 -2.01 2.00
CA TYR A 439 8.02 -2.47 2.18
C TYR A 439 7.54 -3.29 0.97
N PHE A 440 7.73 -2.74 -0.23
CA PHE A 440 7.30 -3.41 -1.47
C PHE A 440 8.16 -4.59 -1.89
N ASP A 441 9.23 -4.92 -1.15
CA ASP A 441 10.01 -6.14 -1.40
C ASP A 441 9.23 -7.39 -0.95
N ILE A 442 8.42 -7.26 0.11
CA ILE A 442 7.69 -8.37 0.76
C ILE A 442 6.17 -8.20 0.79
N HIS A 443 5.68 -6.98 0.59
CA HIS A 443 4.25 -6.65 0.56
C HIS A 443 3.45 -7.60 -0.33
N HIS A 444 2.39 -8.21 0.22
CA HIS A 444 1.52 -9.17 -0.45
C HIS A 444 2.21 -10.46 -0.92
N THR A 445 3.21 -10.94 -0.20
CA THR A 445 3.94 -12.18 -0.53
C THR A 445 3.96 -13.19 0.62
N ALA A 446 4.42 -14.39 0.31
CA ALA A 446 4.71 -15.40 1.34
C ALA A 446 5.89 -14.98 2.26
N SER A 447 6.61 -13.91 1.94
CA SER A 447 7.75 -13.41 2.73
C SER A 447 7.38 -12.36 3.76
N ASP A 448 6.11 -11.94 3.82
CA ASP A 448 5.63 -11.05 4.90
C ASP A 448 5.42 -11.87 6.18
N THR A 449 6.49 -12.00 6.94
CA THR A 449 6.64 -12.89 8.10
C THR A 449 7.33 -12.19 9.26
N LEU A 450 7.13 -12.69 10.48
CA LEU A 450 7.62 -12.10 11.73
C LEU A 450 9.14 -11.85 11.75
N ASP A 451 9.94 -12.70 11.09
CA ASP A 451 11.40 -12.57 11.01
C ASP A 451 11.88 -11.34 10.22
N LYS A 452 10.99 -10.63 9.56
CA LYS A 452 11.25 -9.35 8.88
C LYS A 452 11.05 -8.14 9.79
N ILE A 453 10.41 -8.33 10.95
CA ILE A 453 10.14 -7.26 11.92
C ILE A 453 11.37 -7.07 12.81
N ASP A 454 11.95 -5.88 12.81
CA ASP A 454 12.91 -5.48 13.82
C ASP A 454 12.17 -5.09 15.12
N PRO A 455 12.41 -5.80 16.25
CA PRO A 455 11.76 -5.47 17.51
C PRO A 455 12.02 -4.02 17.99
N ARG A 456 13.17 -3.45 17.62
CA ARG A 456 13.51 -2.07 17.98
C ARG A 456 12.71 -1.06 17.19
N ASP A 457 12.55 -1.28 15.90
CA ASP A 457 11.73 -0.41 15.05
C ASP A 457 10.25 -0.46 15.49
N LEU A 458 9.74 -1.65 15.81
CA LEU A 458 8.40 -1.81 16.37
C LEU A 458 8.23 -1.01 17.68
N GLN A 459 9.21 -1.06 18.60
CA GLN A 459 9.19 -0.25 19.83
C GLN A 459 9.18 1.25 19.54
N LEU A 460 9.98 1.69 18.57
CA LEU A 460 10.04 3.09 18.14
C LEU A 460 8.71 3.55 17.53
N CYS A 461 8.07 2.71 16.72
CA CYS A 461 6.74 2.98 16.16
C CYS A 461 5.68 3.11 17.27
N VAL A 462 5.68 2.22 18.27
CA VAL A 462 4.78 2.31 19.44
C VAL A 462 5.01 3.63 20.20
N ALA A 463 6.28 4.00 20.43
CA ALA A 463 6.62 5.27 21.08
C ALA A 463 6.08 6.47 20.31
N THR A 464 6.32 6.49 19.00
CA THR A 464 5.89 7.57 18.10
C THR A 464 4.36 7.71 18.09
N MET A 465 3.64 6.60 17.89
CA MET A 465 2.18 6.58 17.91
C MET A 465 1.63 7.04 19.25
N ALA A 466 2.18 6.55 20.37
CA ALA A 466 1.71 6.89 21.72
C ALA A 466 1.94 8.38 22.05
N VAL A 467 3.09 8.95 21.69
CA VAL A 467 3.39 10.38 21.92
C VAL A 467 2.46 11.27 21.11
N PHE A 468 2.25 10.99 19.81
CA PHE A 468 1.32 11.77 19.00
C PHE A 468 -0.11 11.62 19.51
N ALA A 469 -0.61 10.39 19.71
CA ALA A 469 -1.98 10.15 20.16
C ALA A 469 -2.26 10.82 21.50
N TYR A 470 -1.34 10.66 22.49
CA TYR A 470 -1.50 11.28 23.81
C TYR A 470 -1.49 12.80 23.72
N THR A 471 -0.49 13.38 23.05
CA THR A 471 -0.35 14.84 23.00
C THR A 471 -1.52 15.49 22.28
N ILE A 472 -1.95 14.95 21.13
CA ILE A 472 -3.11 15.45 20.39
C ILE A 472 -4.40 15.34 21.23
N ALA A 473 -4.55 14.25 21.98
CA ALA A 473 -5.73 14.03 22.81
C ALA A 473 -5.73 14.91 24.08
N ASP A 474 -4.56 15.39 24.55
CA ASP A 474 -4.43 16.10 25.82
C ASP A 474 -4.26 17.62 25.68
N ILE A 475 -3.77 18.13 24.53
CA ILE A 475 -3.63 19.58 24.33
C ILE A 475 -4.98 20.28 24.48
N PRO A 476 -5.04 21.43 25.19
CA PRO A 476 -6.28 22.19 25.35
C PRO A 476 -6.71 22.92 24.07
N GLU A 477 -5.76 23.35 23.25
CA GLU A 477 -5.98 24.16 22.04
C GLU A 477 -6.54 23.31 20.90
N PRO A 478 -7.31 23.92 19.97
CA PRO A 478 -7.72 23.24 18.74
C PRO A 478 -6.52 22.91 17.84
N LEU A 479 -6.44 21.66 17.36
CA LEU A 479 -5.32 21.23 16.52
C LEU A 479 -5.29 21.93 15.15
N SER A 480 -6.45 22.24 14.59
CA SER A 480 -6.59 22.88 13.26
C SER A 480 -6.63 24.42 13.28
N GLY A 481 -6.52 25.05 14.45
CA GLY A 481 -6.81 26.47 14.61
C GLY A 481 -8.33 26.73 14.66
N SER A 482 -8.70 27.83 15.31
CA SER A 482 -10.10 28.31 15.35
C SER A 482 -10.51 28.93 14.03
#